data_35735974c7a94e49f8e7bdb749aa4882
#
_entry.id   35735974c7a94e49f8e7bdb749aa4882
#
_cell.length_a   1.000
_cell.length_b   1.000
_cell.length_c   1.000
_cell.angle_alpha   90.00
_cell.angle_beta   90.00
_cell.angle_gamma   90.00
#
_symmetry.space_group_name_H-M   'P 1'
#
loop_
_entity.id
_entity.type
_entity.pdbx_description
1 polymer ?
#
loop_
_entity_poly.entity_id
_entity_poly.type
_entity_poly.pdbx_seq_one_letter_code
_entity_poly.pdbx_strand_id
1 'polypeptide(L)'
;MGTFVDLTGKIFNNIYVDEYLGESKWKCHCLTCNNYFVKKTVQVKKCGCSFCWKGLADSLYFKNINTSNKAYIFGFLWADGTNDYTHKKIKLDVQDKDLDILEKIKTELKWTGNITHYIAKKGKSYRKEESIVYRIAIVNESISKDLKDKGLVPHRENVNFPATHIEKEYFIDFIRGYFDGNGCLSYNDDFKNITVNICGGTQIIQDIGNILKENYGIDVRYYQRRPSNPNNLTLVISKNCGKIKFLNLIYGDGKNIHLNRKYDKYKKLINSIK
;
A
#
# COMPACT_ATOMS: atom_id res chain seq x y z
N MET A 1 9.43 48.09 -14.99
CA MET A 1 9.12 46.98 -15.94
C MET A 1 10.22 45.94 -15.80
N GLY A 2 9.90 44.68 -15.51
CA GLY A 2 10.88 43.62 -15.40
C GLY A 2 11.44 43.28 -16.79
N THR A 3 12.74 43.09 -16.90
CA THR A 3 13.40 42.73 -18.16
C THR A 3 12.95 41.31 -18.57
N PHE A 4 12.51 41.18 -19.83
CA PHE A 4 12.22 39.84 -20.42
C PHE A 4 13.51 39.02 -20.43
N VAL A 5 13.44 37.81 -19.88
CA VAL A 5 14.55 36.83 -19.87
C VAL A 5 14.09 35.64 -20.70
N ASP A 6 14.75 35.42 -21.83
CA ASP A 6 14.51 34.24 -22.66
C ASP A 6 15.00 32.97 -21.93
N LEU A 7 14.12 32.01 -21.77
CA LEU A 7 14.39 30.71 -21.18
C LEU A 7 14.51 29.57 -22.20
N THR A 8 14.30 29.86 -23.50
CA THR A 8 14.36 28.86 -24.58
C THR A 8 15.70 28.14 -24.57
N GLY A 9 15.68 26.83 -24.74
CA GLY A 9 16.87 25.98 -24.72
C GLY A 9 17.47 25.71 -23.32
N LYS A 10 16.92 26.30 -22.26
CA LYS A 10 17.43 26.10 -20.90
C LYS A 10 16.74 24.91 -20.22
N ILE A 11 17.48 24.28 -19.28
CA ILE A 11 16.98 23.16 -18.48
C ILE A 11 16.81 23.61 -17.04
N PHE A 12 15.63 23.36 -16.46
CA PHE A 12 15.31 23.61 -15.04
C PHE A 12 14.64 22.38 -14.44
N ASN A 13 15.17 21.81 -13.37
CA ASN A 13 14.55 20.68 -12.66
C ASN A 13 14.09 19.54 -13.62
N ASN A 14 14.96 19.17 -14.56
CA ASN A 14 14.72 18.17 -15.59
C ASN A 14 13.59 18.50 -16.61
N ILE A 15 13.30 19.79 -16.77
CA ILE A 15 12.38 20.33 -17.76
C ILE A 15 13.22 21.09 -18.79
N TYR A 16 13.10 20.76 -20.07
CA TYR A 16 13.62 21.53 -21.18
C TYR A 16 12.58 22.54 -21.63
N VAL A 17 12.99 23.78 -21.86
CA VAL A 17 12.13 24.87 -22.35
C VAL A 17 12.22 24.95 -23.86
N ASP A 18 11.14 24.62 -24.56
CA ASP A 18 11.10 24.55 -26.03
C ASP A 18 10.93 25.93 -26.64
N GLU A 19 9.86 26.65 -26.22
CA GLU A 19 9.52 27.93 -26.84
C GLU A 19 8.73 28.86 -25.91
N TYR A 20 8.76 30.16 -26.19
CA TYR A 20 7.93 31.16 -25.52
C TYR A 20 6.59 31.31 -26.20
N LEU A 21 5.48 31.20 -25.45
CA LEU A 21 4.11 31.27 -25.95
C LEU A 21 3.42 32.60 -25.65
N GLY A 22 4.14 33.60 -25.14
CA GLY A 22 3.54 34.84 -24.66
C GLY A 22 3.05 34.79 -23.22
N GLU A 23 2.67 35.92 -22.61
CA GLU A 23 2.09 36.05 -21.27
C GLU A 23 2.87 35.32 -20.19
N SER A 24 4.18 35.35 -20.24
CA SER A 24 5.05 34.60 -19.32
C SER A 24 4.84 33.08 -19.35
N LYS A 25 4.28 32.52 -20.42
CA LYS A 25 4.07 31.09 -20.62
C LYS A 25 5.13 30.50 -21.53
N TRP A 26 5.52 29.27 -21.22
CA TRP A 26 6.55 28.51 -21.93
C TRP A 26 6.04 27.12 -22.24
N LYS A 27 6.22 26.67 -23.47
CA LYS A 27 6.10 25.27 -23.84
C LYS A 27 7.37 24.57 -23.35
N CYS A 28 7.20 23.46 -22.67
CA CYS A 28 8.30 22.70 -22.08
C CYS A 28 8.05 21.21 -22.29
N HIS A 29 9.11 20.42 -22.32
CA HIS A 29 8.99 18.97 -22.19
C HIS A 29 9.90 18.45 -21.07
N CYS A 30 9.53 17.31 -20.53
CA CYS A 30 10.29 16.65 -19.48
C CYS A 30 11.34 15.71 -20.08
N LEU A 31 12.60 15.86 -19.70
CA LEU A 31 13.69 14.99 -20.16
C LEU A 31 13.61 13.55 -19.61
N THR A 32 12.77 13.30 -18.59
CA THR A 32 12.57 11.95 -18.03
C THR A 32 11.41 11.19 -18.68
N CYS A 33 10.26 11.85 -18.90
CA CYS A 33 9.04 11.18 -19.37
C CYS A 33 8.56 11.66 -20.74
N ASN A 34 9.26 12.59 -21.38
CA ASN A 34 8.98 13.19 -22.68
C ASN A 34 7.59 13.86 -22.81
N ASN A 35 6.85 14.05 -21.71
CA ASN A 35 5.57 14.74 -21.75
C ASN A 35 5.77 16.24 -21.97
N TYR A 36 4.95 16.81 -22.84
CA TYR A 36 4.88 18.24 -23.12
C TYR A 36 3.82 18.92 -22.26
N PHE A 37 4.11 20.13 -21.82
CA PHE A 37 3.20 20.94 -20.99
C PHE A 37 3.55 22.42 -21.08
N VAL A 38 2.62 23.29 -20.65
CA VAL A 38 2.81 24.73 -20.56
C VAL A 38 2.99 25.15 -19.12
N LYS A 39 4.00 25.97 -18.84
CA LYS A 39 4.27 26.55 -17.51
C LYS A 39 4.54 28.04 -17.56
N LYS A 40 4.17 28.77 -16.49
CA LYS A 40 4.58 30.16 -16.32
C LYS A 40 6.06 30.23 -15.91
N THR A 41 6.73 31.32 -16.23
CA THR A 41 8.17 31.56 -15.94
C THR A 41 8.57 31.15 -14.52
N VAL A 42 7.79 31.56 -13.53
CA VAL A 42 8.04 31.22 -12.10
C VAL A 42 7.95 29.71 -11.86
N GLN A 43 7.02 29.03 -12.50
CA GLN A 43 6.83 27.58 -12.35
C GLN A 43 7.93 26.78 -13.04
N VAL A 44 8.42 27.24 -14.20
CA VAL A 44 9.54 26.61 -14.91
C VAL A 44 10.78 26.57 -13.99
N LYS A 45 11.09 27.70 -13.34
CA LYS A 45 12.29 27.82 -12.47
C LYS A 45 12.17 27.06 -11.15
N LYS A 46 10.96 26.88 -10.60
CA LYS A 46 10.73 26.32 -9.26
C LYS A 46 10.22 24.90 -9.23
N CYS A 47 9.51 24.45 -10.26
CA CYS A 47 8.76 23.19 -10.22
C CYS A 47 9.29 22.23 -11.30
N GLY A 48 9.55 20.99 -10.93
CA GLY A 48 9.81 19.91 -11.87
C GLY A 48 8.58 19.51 -12.71
N CYS A 49 8.73 18.47 -13.52
CA CYS A 49 7.62 17.92 -14.32
C CYS A 49 6.47 17.43 -13.44
N SER A 50 5.26 17.93 -13.70
CA SER A 50 4.07 17.53 -12.96
C SER A 50 3.68 16.06 -13.20
N PHE A 51 4.04 15.49 -14.35
CA PHE A 51 3.81 14.06 -14.65
C PHE A 51 4.80 13.18 -13.91
N CYS A 52 6.10 13.48 -13.95
CA CYS A 52 7.10 12.72 -13.20
C CYS A 52 6.92 12.85 -11.69
N TRP A 53 6.49 14.01 -11.20
CA TRP A 53 6.25 14.21 -9.77
C TRP A 53 5.05 13.42 -9.27
N LYS A 54 4.00 13.30 -10.11
CA LYS A 54 2.85 12.43 -9.81
C LYS A 54 3.16 10.96 -10.08
N GLY A 55 4.12 10.67 -10.95
CA GLY A 55 4.43 9.34 -11.47
C GLY A 55 3.34 8.83 -12.42
N LEU A 56 3.75 8.01 -13.37
CA LEU A 56 2.84 7.17 -14.13
C LEU A 56 2.73 5.82 -13.44
N ALA A 57 1.56 5.23 -13.47
CA ALA A 57 1.31 3.87 -13.00
C ALA A 57 0.44 3.14 -14.02
N ASP A 58 0.48 1.81 -14.02
CA ASP A 58 -0.41 1.01 -14.85
C ASP A 58 -1.86 1.26 -14.45
N SER A 59 -2.56 2.06 -15.25
CA SER A 59 -3.94 2.50 -14.99
C SER A 59 -4.96 1.37 -14.97
N LEU A 60 -4.62 0.19 -15.52
CA LEU A 60 -5.49 -0.99 -15.58
C LEU A 60 -5.16 -2.03 -14.50
N TYR A 61 -4.15 -1.76 -13.66
CA TYR A 61 -3.64 -2.75 -12.71
C TYR A 61 -4.75 -3.33 -11.81
N PHE A 62 -5.64 -2.49 -11.28
CA PHE A 62 -6.73 -2.92 -10.40
C PHE A 62 -8.07 -3.14 -11.12
N LYS A 63 -8.11 -3.08 -12.45
CA LYS A 63 -9.33 -3.37 -13.20
C LYS A 63 -9.86 -4.77 -12.88
N ASN A 64 -8.97 -5.77 -12.91
CA ASN A 64 -9.25 -7.15 -12.53
C ASN A 64 -8.23 -7.63 -11.50
N ILE A 65 -8.68 -8.24 -10.40
CA ILE A 65 -7.82 -8.86 -9.38
C ILE A 65 -7.72 -10.35 -9.68
N ASN A 66 -6.87 -10.69 -10.61
CA ASN A 66 -6.74 -12.02 -11.24
C ASN A 66 -5.30 -12.56 -11.18
N THR A 67 -4.49 -12.10 -10.26
CA THR A 67 -3.16 -12.65 -9.94
C THR A 67 -2.87 -12.53 -8.46
N SER A 68 -2.00 -13.41 -7.95
CA SER A 68 -1.52 -13.39 -6.56
C SER A 68 -1.00 -12.00 -6.13
N ASN A 69 -0.15 -11.37 -6.96
CA ASN A 69 0.43 -10.06 -6.62
C ASN A 69 -0.63 -8.94 -6.57
N LYS A 70 -1.59 -8.94 -7.50
CA LYS A 70 -2.70 -7.96 -7.48
C LYS A 70 -3.56 -8.12 -6.24
N ALA A 71 -3.92 -9.35 -5.88
CA ALA A 71 -4.71 -9.64 -4.69
C ALA A 71 -3.95 -9.25 -3.42
N TYR A 72 -2.65 -9.56 -3.35
CA TYR A 72 -1.80 -9.16 -2.23
C TYR A 72 -1.74 -7.63 -2.06
N ILE A 73 -1.42 -6.89 -3.13
CA ILE A 73 -1.32 -5.43 -3.06
C ILE A 73 -2.66 -4.81 -2.70
N PHE A 74 -3.77 -5.35 -3.23
CA PHE A 74 -5.11 -4.91 -2.86
C PHE A 74 -5.40 -5.15 -1.37
N GLY A 75 -5.05 -6.32 -0.82
CA GLY A 75 -5.17 -6.62 0.60
C GLY A 75 -4.30 -5.72 1.47
N PHE A 76 -3.07 -5.44 1.06
CA PHE A 76 -2.18 -4.53 1.78
C PHE A 76 -2.70 -3.08 1.77
N LEU A 77 -3.19 -2.61 0.62
CA LEU A 77 -3.87 -1.30 0.52
C LEU A 77 -5.15 -1.26 1.35
N TRP A 78 -5.86 -2.39 1.46
CA TRP A 78 -7.04 -2.46 2.30
C TRP A 78 -6.70 -2.30 3.79
N ALA A 79 -5.57 -2.84 4.22
CA ALA A 79 -5.09 -2.69 5.59
C ALA A 79 -4.63 -1.25 5.90
N ASP A 80 -3.65 -0.75 5.16
CA ASP A 80 -2.90 0.48 5.48
C ASP A 80 -3.06 1.60 4.45
N GLY A 81 -3.67 1.32 3.30
CA GLY A 81 -3.84 2.28 2.23
C GLY A 81 -5.00 3.25 2.45
N THR A 82 -4.91 4.40 1.81
CA THR A 82 -6.00 5.39 1.73
C THR A 82 -6.29 5.69 0.27
N ASN A 83 -7.56 5.58 -0.13
CA ASN A 83 -8.05 6.02 -1.44
C ASN A 83 -8.87 7.30 -1.26
N ASP A 84 -8.24 8.44 -1.52
CA ASP A 84 -8.92 9.73 -1.61
C ASP A 84 -9.47 9.88 -3.04
N TYR A 85 -10.64 9.29 -3.28
CA TYR A 85 -11.25 9.25 -4.61
C TYR A 85 -11.70 10.63 -5.12
N THR A 86 -11.91 11.62 -4.22
CA THR A 86 -12.21 13.00 -4.60
C THR A 86 -11.02 13.65 -5.30
N HIS A 87 -9.82 13.42 -4.78
CA HIS A 87 -8.57 13.90 -5.37
C HIS A 87 -7.89 12.86 -6.27
N LYS A 88 -8.54 11.71 -6.53
CA LYS A 88 -8.02 10.61 -7.37
C LYS A 88 -6.64 10.14 -6.90
N LYS A 89 -6.43 10.09 -5.57
CA LYS A 89 -5.13 9.89 -4.96
C LYS A 89 -5.13 8.70 -4.00
N ILE A 90 -4.25 7.75 -4.29
CA ILE A 90 -3.97 6.61 -3.44
C ILE A 90 -2.71 6.92 -2.62
N LYS A 91 -2.75 6.69 -1.32
CA LYS A 91 -1.60 6.85 -0.41
C LYS A 91 -1.38 5.55 0.34
N LEU A 92 -0.12 5.22 0.53
CA LEU A 92 0.33 4.13 1.39
C LEU A 92 1.55 4.60 2.16
N ASP A 93 1.46 4.53 3.49
CA ASP A 93 2.50 4.95 4.42
C ASP A 93 3.02 3.73 5.18
N VAL A 94 4.34 3.55 5.23
CA VAL A 94 4.96 2.49 6.01
C VAL A 94 6.11 3.05 6.87
N GLN A 95 6.46 2.34 7.94
CA GLN A 95 7.64 2.66 8.72
C GLN A 95 8.92 2.30 7.94
N ASP A 96 10.03 2.91 8.30
CA ASP A 96 11.35 2.69 7.69
C ASP A 96 11.72 1.21 7.53
N LYS A 97 11.48 0.41 8.55
CA LYS A 97 11.76 -1.05 8.55
C LYS A 97 10.94 -1.85 7.52
N ASP A 98 9.92 -1.26 6.94
CA ASP A 98 8.99 -1.88 5.99
C ASP A 98 9.08 -1.21 4.60
N LEU A 99 10.15 -0.45 4.31
CA LEU A 99 10.35 0.24 3.03
C LEU A 99 10.34 -0.72 1.83
N ASP A 100 10.85 -1.93 2.01
CA ASP A 100 10.94 -2.95 0.96
C ASP A 100 9.59 -3.24 0.28
N ILE A 101 8.49 -3.15 1.02
CA ILE A 101 7.17 -3.39 0.44
C ILE A 101 6.75 -2.27 -0.51
N LEU A 102 7.13 -1.02 -0.23
CA LEU A 102 6.83 0.08 -1.16
C LEU A 102 7.58 -0.06 -2.48
N GLU A 103 8.84 -0.53 -2.45
CA GLU A 103 9.62 -0.77 -3.66
C GLU A 103 9.00 -1.90 -4.50
N LYS A 104 8.55 -2.98 -3.86
CA LYS A 104 7.85 -4.08 -4.54
C LYS A 104 6.54 -3.59 -5.19
N ILE A 105 5.72 -2.84 -4.45
CA ILE A 105 4.47 -2.27 -4.96
C ILE A 105 4.74 -1.28 -6.10
N LYS A 106 5.77 -0.44 -5.98
CA LYS A 106 6.19 0.48 -7.04
C LYS A 106 6.52 -0.26 -8.33
N THR A 107 7.27 -1.36 -8.23
CA THR A 107 7.68 -2.20 -9.37
C THR A 107 6.46 -2.84 -10.03
N GLU A 108 5.57 -3.47 -9.25
CA GLU A 108 4.36 -4.12 -9.76
C GLU A 108 3.41 -3.15 -10.46
N LEU A 109 3.19 -1.99 -9.88
CA LEU A 109 2.35 -0.93 -10.47
C LEU A 109 3.04 -0.22 -11.64
N LYS A 110 4.31 -0.54 -11.94
CA LYS A 110 5.16 0.21 -12.89
C LYS A 110 5.13 1.71 -12.61
N TRP A 111 5.07 2.06 -11.31
CA TRP A 111 4.96 3.47 -10.94
C TRP A 111 6.31 4.18 -11.04
N THR A 112 6.36 5.23 -11.85
CA THR A 112 7.58 6.00 -12.11
C THR A 112 7.82 7.14 -11.12
N GLY A 113 6.88 7.37 -10.18
CA GLY A 113 7.02 8.41 -9.16
C GLY A 113 8.06 8.06 -8.09
N ASN A 114 8.33 9.00 -7.20
CA ASN A 114 9.31 8.85 -6.14
C ASN A 114 8.64 8.48 -4.81
N ILE A 115 9.20 7.48 -4.13
CA ILE A 115 8.89 7.23 -2.73
C ILE A 115 9.44 8.42 -1.93
N THR A 116 8.58 9.07 -1.19
CA THR A 116 8.93 10.21 -0.33
C THR A 116 8.95 9.78 1.13
N HIS A 117 9.60 10.56 1.99
CA HIS A 117 9.61 10.30 3.42
C HIS A 117 9.32 11.57 4.23
N TYR A 118 8.90 11.38 5.46
CA TYR A 118 8.74 12.44 6.44
C TYR A 118 8.99 11.90 7.86
N ILE A 119 9.34 12.81 8.77
CA ILE A 119 9.50 12.47 10.18
C ILE A 119 8.15 12.61 10.88
N ALA A 120 7.63 11.52 11.39
CA ALA A 120 6.42 11.52 12.20
C ALA A 120 6.78 11.82 13.65
N LYS A 121 6.31 12.97 14.15
CA LYS A 121 6.64 13.50 15.48
C LYS A 121 6.04 12.68 16.62
N LYS A 122 6.76 12.63 17.75
CA LYS A 122 6.29 12.09 19.03
C LYS A 122 4.96 12.77 19.46
N GLY A 123 4.07 12.00 20.08
CA GLY A 123 2.82 12.52 20.65
C GLY A 123 1.65 12.68 19.70
N LYS A 124 1.85 12.59 18.39
CA LYS A 124 0.75 12.46 17.42
C LYS A 124 0.54 10.97 17.13
N SER A 125 -0.61 10.40 17.54
CA SER A 125 -0.99 9.02 17.22
C SER A 125 -0.20 7.92 17.95
N TYR A 126 -0.23 7.89 19.29
CA TYR A 126 0.34 6.82 20.15
C TYR A 126 1.84 6.50 19.95
N ARG A 127 2.58 7.33 19.24
CA ARG A 127 4.02 7.15 19.02
C ARG A 127 4.82 7.61 20.22
N LYS A 128 5.65 6.72 20.73
CA LYS A 128 6.56 7.02 21.87
C LYS A 128 7.79 7.81 21.43
N GLU A 129 8.23 7.64 20.17
CA GLU A 129 9.43 8.23 19.60
C GLU A 129 9.16 8.77 18.18
N GLU A 130 10.04 9.63 17.68
CA GLU A 130 10.05 10.05 16.29
C GLU A 130 10.39 8.85 15.40
N SER A 131 9.77 8.77 14.22
CA SER A 131 10.04 7.70 13.26
C SER A 131 9.97 8.21 11.84
N ILE A 132 10.85 7.69 10.99
CA ILE A 132 10.80 7.94 9.55
C ILE A 132 9.65 7.12 8.97
N VAL A 133 8.82 7.78 8.18
CA VAL A 133 7.70 7.17 7.46
C VAL A 133 7.92 7.40 5.97
N TYR A 134 7.92 6.33 5.21
CA TYR A 134 7.98 6.35 3.76
C TYR A 134 6.58 6.29 3.15
N ARG A 135 6.40 6.97 2.03
CA ARG A 135 5.11 7.15 1.37
C ARG A 135 5.18 6.93 -0.13
N ILE A 136 4.27 6.13 -0.65
CA ILE A 136 3.81 6.17 -2.04
C ILE A 136 2.55 7.05 -2.11
N ALA A 137 2.49 7.95 -3.11
CA ALA A 137 1.32 8.77 -3.37
C ALA A 137 1.04 8.81 -4.89
N ILE A 138 0.13 7.96 -5.34
CA ILE A 138 -0.23 7.81 -6.76
C ILE A 138 -1.47 8.65 -7.04
N VAL A 139 -1.39 9.52 -8.05
CA VAL A 139 -2.56 10.27 -8.56
C VAL A 139 -2.94 9.66 -9.89
N ASN A 140 -4.00 8.85 -9.89
CA ASN A 140 -4.51 8.17 -11.08
C ASN A 140 -6.01 7.93 -10.94
N GLU A 141 -6.79 8.44 -11.86
CA GLU A 141 -8.25 8.38 -11.82
C GLU A 141 -8.78 6.96 -11.96
N SER A 142 -8.26 6.19 -12.93
CA SER A 142 -8.71 4.81 -13.17
C SER A 142 -8.42 3.92 -11.97
N ILE A 143 -7.19 3.95 -11.43
CA ILE A 143 -6.82 3.18 -10.24
C ILE A 143 -7.70 3.56 -9.05
N SER A 144 -7.89 4.86 -8.80
CA SER A 144 -8.71 5.34 -7.68
C SER A 144 -10.17 4.91 -7.81
N LYS A 145 -10.72 4.97 -9.04
CA LYS A 145 -12.08 4.51 -9.33
C LYS A 145 -12.21 3.00 -9.13
N ASP A 146 -11.33 2.21 -9.73
CA ASP A 146 -11.35 0.75 -9.62
C ASP A 146 -11.27 0.29 -8.16
N LEU A 147 -10.41 0.90 -7.36
CA LEU A 147 -10.29 0.61 -5.93
C LEU A 147 -11.53 1.01 -5.14
N LYS A 148 -12.15 2.18 -5.46
CA LYS A 148 -13.41 2.61 -4.85
C LYS A 148 -14.55 1.65 -5.17
N ASP A 149 -14.70 1.28 -6.44
CA ASP A 149 -15.75 0.37 -6.90
C ASP A 149 -15.62 -1.02 -6.26
N LYS A 150 -14.41 -1.39 -5.84
CA LYS A 150 -14.11 -2.64 -5.09
C LYS A 150 -14.17 -2.49 -3.56
N GLY A 151 -14.62 -1.33 -3.06
CA GLY A 151 -14.85 -1.11 -1.63
C GLY A 151 -13.67 -0.47 -0.86
N LEU A 152 -12.56 -0.11 -1.51
CA LEU A 152 -11.50 0.64 -0.85
C LEU A 152 -11.90 2.12 -0.71
N VAL A 153 -12.66 2.40 0.32
CA VAL A 153 -13.18 3.74 0.66
C VAL A 153 -12.69 4.19 2.05
N PRO A 154 -12.72 5.50 2.37
CA PRO A 154 -12.56 5.95 3.75
C PRO A 154 -13.65 5.36 4.65
N HIS A 155 -13.35 5.16 5.95
CA HIS A 155 -14.31 4.65 6.93
C HIS A 155 -14.94 3.30 6.54
N ARG A 156 -14.06 2.34 6.15
CA ARG A 156 -14.46 1.00 5.67
C ARG A 156 -14.61 -0.05 6.78
N GLU A 157 -14.84 0.37 8.02
CA GLU A 157 -14.93 -0.55 9.17
C GLU A 157 -16.03 -1.59 9.03
N ASN A 158 -17.10 -1.25 8.29
CA ASN A 158 -18.26 -2.11 8.04
C ASN A 158 -18.32 -2.62 6.58
N VAL A 159 -17.21 -2.55 5.83
CA VAL A 159 -17.16 -3.05 4.47
C VAL A 159 -16.74 -4.52 4.47
N ASN A 160 -17.50 -5.34 3.74
CA ASN A 160 -17.26 -6.78 3.60
C ASN A 160 -15.94 -7.06 2.84
N PHE A 161 -15.45 -8.29 3.02
CA PHE A 161 -14.40 -8.83 2.17
C PHE A 161 -14.83 -8.75 0.69
N PRO A 162 -13.99 -8.25 -0.21
CA PRO A 162 -14.36 -7.99 -1.61
C PRO A 162 -14.39 -9.27 -2.48
N ALA A 163 -15.12 -10.30 -2.04
CA ALA A 163 -15.17 -11.62 -2.66
C ALA A 163 -15.61 -11.60 -4.14
N THR A 164 -16.50 -10.67 -4.51
CA THR A 164 -16.99 -10.55 -5.90
C THR A 164 -15.98 -9.91 -6.86
N HIS A 165 -14.91 -9.35 -6.34
CA HIS A 165 -13.90 -8.63 -7.10
C HIS A 165 -12.55 -9.35 -7.17
N ILE A 166 -12.40 -10.49 -6.48
CA ILE A 166 -11.19 -11.29 -6.43
C ILE A 166 -11.55 -12.72 -6.85
N GLU A 167 -10.79 -13.32 -7.74
CA GLU A 167 -10.96 -14.73 -8.05
C GLU A 167 -10.66 -15.58 -6.81
N LYS A 168 -11.48 -16.60 -6.54
CA LYS A 168 -11.48 -17.36 -5.28
C LYS A 168 -10.12 -17.95 -4.92
N GLU A 169 -9.35 -18.36 -5.93
CA GLU A 169 -8.00 -18.89 -5.76
C GLU A 169 -7.02 -17.87 -5.15
N TYR A 170 -7.27 -16.55 -5.31
CA TYR A 170 -6.42 -15.47 -4.78
C TYR A 170 -6.92 -14.87 -3.45
N PHE A 171 -7.94 -15.45 -2.82
CA PHE A 171 -8.42 -14.97 -1.51
C PHE A 171 -7.32 -15.01 -0.45
N ILE A 172 -6.51 -16.09 -0.46
CA ILE A 172 -5.42 -16.23 0.49
C ILE A 172 -4.31 -15.18 0.27
N ASP A 173 -4.10 -14.76 -0.97
CA ASP A 173 -3.14 -13.72 -1.30
C ASP A 173 -3.60 -12.33 -0.81
N PHE A 174 -4.90 -12.03 -0.95
CA PHE A 174 -5.48 -10.84 -0.32
C PHE A 174 -5.31 -10.88 1.19
N ILE A 175 -5.60 -12.02 1.82
CA ILE A 175 -5.45 -12.21 3.28
C ILE A 175 -3.98 -12.06 3.67
N ARG A 176 -3.01 -12.54 2.88
CA ARG A 176 -1.58 -12.31 3.11
C ARG A 176 -1.24 -10.81 3.11
N GLY A 177 -1.71 -10.05 2.10
CA GLY A 177 -1.50 -8.60 2.04
C GLY A 177 -2.12 -7.89 3.23
N TYR A 178 -3.34 -8.24 3.59
CA TYR A 178 -4.03 -7.67 4.74
C TYR A 178 -3.32 -8.02 6.07
N PHE A 179 -2.84 -9.26 6.21
CA PHE A 179 -2.03 -9.68 7.36
C PHE A 179 -0.69 -8.93 7.43
N ASP A 180 -0.05 -8.69 6.31
CA ASP A 180 1.21 -7.94 6.27
C ASP A 180 1.02 -6.48 6.74
N GLY A 181 -0.09 -5.83 6.43
CA GLY A 181 -0.45 -4.54 7.00
C GLY A 181 -0.89 -4.64 8.47
N ASN A 182 -1.98 -5.32 8.73
CA ASN A 182 -2.72 -5.30 10.00
C ASN A 182 -2.56 -6.54 10.88
N GLY A 183 -1.71 -7.50 10.52
CA GLY A 183 -1.47 -8.71 11.31
C GLY A 183 -0.28 -8.60 12.25
N CYS A 184 -0.25 -9.48 13.23
CA CYS A 184 0.87 -9.67 14.13
C CYS A 184 1.37 -11.12 14.07
N LEU A 185 2.69 -11.28 13.92
CA LEU A 185 3.41 -12.52 14.15
C LEU A 185 4.47 -12.26 15.22
N SER A 186 4.35 -12.91 16.36
CA SER A 186 5.35 -12.89 17.41
C SER A 186 5.46 -14.26 18.09
N TYR A 187 6.60 -14.53 18.68
CA TYR A 187 6.88 -15.73 19.45
C TYR A 187 7.97 -15.40 20.48
N ASN A 188 8.03 -16.18 21.55
CA ASN A 188 9.11 -16.14 22.52
C ASN A 188 10.35 -16.90 22.00
N ASP A 189 11.48 -16.78 22.70
CA ASP A 189 12.77 -17.34 22.26
C ASP A 189 12.76 -18.87 22.13
N ASP A 190 11.92 -19.58 22.91
CA ASP A 190 11.74 -21.03 22.85
C ASP A 190 10.66 -21.47 21.82
N PHE A 191 10.08 -20.54 21.07
CA PHE A 191 9.03 -20.76 20.06
C PHE A 191 7.75 -21.47 20.56
N LYS A 192 7.56 -21.62 21.87
CA LYS A 192 6.36 -22.28 22.42
C LYS A 192 5.13 -21.39 22.39
N ASN A 193 5.32 -20.09 22.61
CA ASN A 193 4.22 -19.11 22.62
C ASN A 193 4.17 -18.34 21.31
N ILE A 194 3.51 -18.88 20.32
CA ILE A 194 3.32 -18.24 19.03
C ILE A 194 2.02 -17.42 19.05
N THR A 195 2.10 -16.16 18.65
CA THR A 195 0.95 -15.29 18.45
C THR A 195 0.77 -14.98 16.97
N VAL A 196 -0.42 -15.30 16.45
CA VAL A 196 -0.85 -14.92 15.11
C VAL A 196 -2.24 -14.32 15.23
N ASN A 197 -2.36 -13.03 14.93
CA ASN A 197 -3.64 -12.31 14.95
C ASN A 197 -3.73 -11.30 13.81
N ILE A 198 -4.97 -10.90 13.49
CA ILE A 198 -5.30 -9.90 12.47
C ILE A 198 -6.30 -8.93 13.08
N CYS A 199 -6.03 -7.62 12.99
CA CYS A 199 -6.92 -6.56 13.48
C CYS A 199 -7.56 -5.81 12.32
N GLY A 200 -8.78 -5.31 12.50
CA GLY A 200 -9.42 -4.47 11.49
C GLY A 200 -10.88 -4.21 11.73
N GLY A 201 -11.58 -3.68 10.73
CA GLY A 201 -13.01 -3.49 10.78
C GLY A 201 -13.74 -4.79 11.07
N THR A 202 -14.86 -4.72 11.81
CA THR A 202 -15.58 -5.91 12.28
C THR A 202 -15.95 -6.83 11.14
N GLN A 203 -16.52 -6.28 10.07
CA GLN A 203 -17.05 -7.10 8.99
C GLN A 203 -15.96 -7.87 8.24
N ILE A 204 -14.92 -7.19 7.78
CA ILE A 204 -13.83 -7.86 7.03
C ILE A 204 -13.11 -8.90 7.89
N ILE A 205 -12.97 -8.67 9.19
CA ILE A 205 -12.32 -9.62 10.10
C ILE A 205 -13.18 -10.88 10.28
N GLN A 206 -14.50 -10.75 10.36
CA GLN A 206 -15.43 -11.88 10.38
C GLN A 206 -15.38 -12.67 9.07
N ASP A 207 -15.41 -11.97 7.93
CA ASP A 207 -15.33 -12.61 6.61
C ASP A 207 -14.02 -13.37 6.41
N ILE A 208 -12.88 -12.77 6.80
CA ILE A 208 -11.58 -13.46 6.78
C ILE A 208 -11.62 -14.73 7.65
N GLY A 209 -12.21 -14.64 8.84
CA GLY A 209 -12.31 -15.81 9.73
C GLY A 209 -13.19 -16.92 9.15
N ASN A 210 -14.31 -16.58 8.50
CA ASN A 210 -15.15 -17.55 7.80
C ASN A 210 -14.40 -18.22 6.65
N ILE A 211 -13.68 -17.45 5.82
CA ILE A 211 -12.84 -17.98 4.74
C ILE A 211 -11.78 -18.95 5.29
N LEU A 212 -11.09 -18.57 6.37
CA LEU A 212 -10.07 -19.42 6.99
C LEU A 212 -10.66 -20.72 7.54
N LYS A 213 -11.84 -20.66 8.16
CA LYS A 213 -12.52 -21.83 8.70
C LYS A 213 -13.05 -22.74 7.59
N GLU A 214 -13.83 -22.18 6.65
CA GLU A 214 -14.55 -22.95 5.64
C GLU A 214 -13.64 -23.53 4.56
N ASN A 215 -12.69 -22.74 4.05
CA ASN A 215 -11.83 -23.16 2.96
C ASN A 215 -10.57 -23.90 3.43
N TYR A 216 -10.11 -23.62 4.65
CA TYR A 216 -8.82 -24.13 5.14
C TYR A 216 -8.89 -24.87 6.47
N GLY A 217 -10.05 -24.96 7.12
CA GLY A 217 -10.21 -25.67 8.40
C GLY A 217 -9.33 -25.06 9.52
N ILE A 218 -9.16 -23.74 9.53
CA ILE A 218 -8.40 -23.02 10.53
C ILE A 218 -9.36 -22.39 11.55
N ASP A 219 -9.31 -22.86 12.80
CA ASP A 219 -10.13 -22.32 13.88
C ASP A 219 -9.64 -20.96 14.34
N VAL A 220 -10.55 -20.03 14.46
CA VAL A 220 -10.30 -18.66 14.89
C VAL A 220 -11.18 -18.30 16.09
N ARG A 221 -10.70 -17.33 16.85
CA ARG A 221 -11.49 -16.66 17.89
C ARG A 221 -11.43 -15.17 17.68
N TYR A 222 -12.44 -14.46 18.20
CA TYR A 222 -12.54 -13.02 18.09
C TYR A 222 -12.52 -12.38 19.46
N TYR A 223 -11.86 -11.23 19.57
CA TYR A 223 -12.00 -10.38 20.73
C TYR A 223 -11.95 -8.90 20.34
N GLN A 224 -12.59 -8.09 21.15
CA GLN A 224 -12.62 -6.65 20.97
C GLN A 224 -11.51 -6.03 21.85
N ARG A 225 -10.50 -5.47 21.19
CA ARG A 225 -9.33 -4.91 21.91
C ARG A 225 -9.67 -3.66 22.73
N ARG A 226 -10.66 -2.88 22.28
CA ARG A 226 -11.12 -1.65 22.92
C ARG A 226 -12.64 -1.61 22.90
N PRO A 227 -13.30 -1.72 24.07
CA PRO A 227 -14.76 -1.59 24.15
C PRO A 227 -15.30 -0.26 23.62
N SER A 228 -14.48 0.81 23.70
CA SER A 228 -14.80 2.13 23.15
C SER A 228 -14.79 2.23 21.62
N ASN A 229 -14.33 1.22 20.92
CA ASN A 229 -14.35 1.18 19.45
C ASN A 229 -15.01 -0.13 18.97
N PRO A 230 -16.35 -0.20 18.93
CA PRO A 230 -17.09 -1.40 18.57
C PRO A 230 -16.88 -1.86 17.12
N ASN A 231 -16.42 -0.96 16.26
CA ASN A 231 -16.20 -1.23 14.84
C ASN A 231 -14.83 -1.87 14.55
N ASN A 232 -14.07 -2.27 15.57
CA ASN A 232 -12.76 -2.85 15.40
C ASN A 232 -12.65 -4.19 16.13
N LEU A 233 -12.34 -5.24 15.40
CA LEU A 233 -12.27 -6.62 15.88
C LEU A 233 -10.85 -7.18 15.68
N THR A 234 -10.46 -8.10 16.55
CA THR A 234 -9.22 -8.87 16.40
C THR A 234 -9.57 -10.35 16.25
N LEU A 235 -9.12 -10.94 15.16
CA LEU A 235 -9.11 -12.37 14.92
C LEU A 235 -7.81 -12.95 15.46
N VAL A 236 -7.91 -14.04 16.22
CA VAL A 236 -6.77 -14.82 16.74
C VAL A 236 -6.87 -16.26 16.27
N ILE A 237 -5.81 -16.79 15.73
CA ILE A 237 -5.74 -18.22 15.38
C ILE A 237 -5.44 -19.01 16.65
N SER A 238 -6.33 -19.93 17.01
CA SER A 238 -6.42 -20.49 18.35
C SER A 238 -5.30 -21.49 18.70
N LYS A 239 -5.01 -22.44 17.82
CA LYS A 239 -4.08 -23.55 18.08
C LYS A 239 -2.76 -23.36 17.34
N ASN A 240 -1.65 -23.83 17.88
CA ASN A 240 -0.33 -23.71 17.24
C ASN A 240 -0.31 -24.41 15.87
N CYS A 241 -0.94 -25.58 15.72
CA CYS A 241 -1.07 -26.25 14.41
C CYS A 241 -1.81 -25.37 13.40
N GLY A 242 -2.89 -24.69 13.80
CA GLY A 242 -3.60 -23.73 12.95
C GLY A 242 -2.75 -22.52 12.58
N LYS A 243 -1.95 -21.99 13.52
CA LYS A 243 -1.02 -20.88 13.28
C LYS A 243 0.02 -21.24 12.24
N ILE A 244 0.65 -22.42 12.39
CA ILE A 244 1.62 -22.93 11.41
C ILE A 244 0.97 -23.17 10.06
N LYS A 245 -0.22 -23.79 10.04
CA LYS A 245 -0.99 -24.01 8.81
C LYS A 245 -1.28 -22.67 8.09
N PHE A 246 -1.75 -21.66 8.81
CA PHE A 246 -1.99 -20.33 8.26
C PHE A 246 -0.74 -19.69 7.69
N LEU A 247 0.36 -19.69 8.46
CA LEU A 247 1.63 -19.12 8.03
C LEU A 247 2.20 -19.82 6.79
N ASN A 248 2.08 -21.15 6.71
CA ASN A 248 2.46 -21.91 5.53
C ASN A 248 1.59 -21.56 4.31
N LEU A 249 0.29 -21.35 4.50
CA LEU A 249 -0.61 -20.94 3.41
C LEU A 249 -0.23 -19.57 2.82
N ILE A 250 0.12 -18.60 3.67
CA ILE A 250 0.41 -17.25 3.20
C ILE A 250 1.86 -17.05 2.75
N TYR A 251 2.82 -17.86 3.25
CA TYR A 251 4.26 -17.65 3.00
C TYR A 251 5.00 -18.87 2.45
N GLY A 252 4.37 -20.05 2.37
CA GLY A 252 5.06 -21.32 2.20
C GLY A 252 5.89 -21.46 0.93
N ASP A 253 5.49 -20.84 -0.17
CA ASP A 253 6.22 -20.90 -1.45
C ASP A 253 7.35 -19.86 -1.56
N GLY A 254 7.30 -18.78 -0.78
CA GLY A 254 8.29 -17.69 -0.75
C GLY A 254 8.45 -16.90 -2.05
N LYS A 255 7.71 -17.26 -3.11
CA LYS A 255 7.87 -16.70 -4.46
C LYS A 255 7.07 -15.42 -4.69
N ASN A 256 5.97 -15.26 -3.96
CA ASN A 256 5.06 -14.14 -4.11
C ASN A 256 5.50 -12.93 -3.27
N ILE A 257 4.95 -11.75 -3.60
CA ILE A 257 5.21 -10.54 -2.82
C ILE A 257 4.78 -10.75 -1.36
N HIS A 258 5.64 -10.33 -0.43
CA HIS A 258 5.42 -10.35 1.01
C HIS A 258 6.23 -9.26 1.69
N LEU A 259 5.88 -8.92 2.93
CA LEU A 259 6.65 -8.04 3.81
C LEU A 259 7.84 -8.81 4.40
N ASN A 260 9.06 -8.44 4.03
CA ASN A 260 10.28 -9.19 4.40
C ASN A 260 10.38 -9.45 5.90
N ARG A 261 10.14 -8.44 6.73
CA ARG A 261 10.21 -8.56 8.19
C ARG A 261 9.33 -9.66 8.77
N LYS A 262 8.11 -9.85 8.24
CA LYS A 262 7.21 -10.91 8.70
C LYS A 262 7.56 -12.26 8.10
N TYR A 263 7.98 -12.28 6.85
CA TYR A 263 8.45 -13.48 6.19
C TYR A 263 9.71 -14.05 6.86
N ASP A 264 10.67 -13.20 7.25
CA ASP A 264 11.87 -13.64 7.97
C ASP A 264 11.54 -14.22 9.35
N LYS A 265 10.56 -13.64 10.07
CA LYS A 265 10.03 -14.24 11.30
C LYS A 265 9.41 -15.62 11.05
N TYR A 266 8.62 -15.76 9.97
CA TYR A 266 8.06 -17.04 9.58
C TYR A 266 9.17 -18.07 9.31
N LYS A 267 10.18 -17.73 8.50
CA LYS A 267 11.32 -18.63 8.21
C LYS A 267 12.03 -19.08 9.49
N LYS A 268 12.33 -18.18 10.40
CA LYS A 268 12.95 -18.51 11.69
C LYS A 268 12.09 -19.50 12.49
N LEU A 269 10.78 -19.23 12.57
CA LEU A 269 9.84 -20.11 13.27
C LEU A 269 9.79 -21.51 12.65
N ILE A 270 9.66 -21.63 11.33
CA ILE A 270 9.57 -22.95 10.67
C ILE A 270 10.86 -23.75 10.80
N ASN A 271 12.01 -23.09 10.74
CA ASN A 271 13.31 -23.76 10.93
C ASN A 271 13.54 -24.26 12.37
N SER A 272 12.89 -23.63 13.37
CA SER A 272 13.02 -24.03 14.77
C SER A 272 12.11 -25.18 15.20
N ILE A 273 11.08 -25.48 14.43
CA ILE A 273 10.10 -26.54 14.72
C ILE A 273 10.26 -27.79 13.83
N LYS A 274 11.22 -27.77 12.89
CA LYS A 274 11.70 -28.94 12.16
C LYS A 274 12.73 -29.69 12.99
#